data_7040fa3ce199d13a2118ce7a2c6ba5d3
#
_entry.id   7040fa3ce199d13a2118ce7a2c6ba5d3
#
_cell.length_a   1.000
_cell.length_b   1.000
_cell.length_c   1.000
_cell.angle_alpha   90.00
_cell.angle_beta   90.00
_cell.angle_gamma   90.00
#
_symmetry.space_group_name_H-M   'P 1'
#
loop_
_entity.id
_entity.type
_entity.pdbx_description
1 polymer ?
#
loop_
_entity_poly.entity_id
_entity_poly.type
_entity_poly.pdbx_seq_one_letter_code
_entity_poly.pdbx_strand_id
1 'polypeptide(L)'
;MFADRSLPKGIVYGVCAGLCWGVIFLGPQLTPGLSGVQFAVIRFLGYGAISAALLMLRWRRVCASLTLADWKSLFWLSLIGNLIYYSLVGTGVQLVGIATTSLIVGLIPVLVTLAGRHDANAVSLRKLFPSLCCAVGGVVLISWHALINDQRPDTAANIVGILCASGALLTWSWFAVSNARRLVQVTNVSAHDWALLMGVMTGAQSLLLAAPVLGSQVGTYGISEWLHFLVVAGGVALLSSVVGGACWNQASRLLSLALSGQVLVIETLAALVFGFLWER
;
A
#
# COMPACT_ATOMS: atom_id res chain seq x y z
N MET A 1 -11.17 29.94 -10.53
CA MET A 1 -10.47 30.56 -9.38
C MET A 1 -10.58 29.74 -8.07
N PHE A 2 -11.21 28.57 -8.06
CA PHE A 2 -11.28 27.68 -6.89
C PHE A 2 -10.30 26.51 -6.92
N ALA A 3 -9.56 26.32 -8.03
CA ALA A 3 -8.63 25.20 -8.21
C ALA A 3 -7.31 25.35 -7.42
N ASP A 4 -6.93 26.53 -7.00
CA ASP A 4 -5.57 26.80 -6.52
C ASP A 4 -5.37 26.51 -5.01
N ARG A 5 -6.43 26.50 -4.21
CA ARG A 5 -6.32 26.22 -2.76
C ARG A 5 -6.39 24.71 -2.40
N SER A 6 -6.82 23.87 -3.30
CA SER A 6 -6.94 22.43 -3.08
C SER A 6 -5.65 21.65 -3.38
N LEU A 7 -4.84 22.16 -4.34
CA LEU A 7 -3.60 21.52 -4.76
C LEU A 7 -2.56 21.37 -3.63
N PRO A 8 -2.22 22.42 -2.85
CA PRO A 8 -1.26 22.28 -1.75
C PRO A 8 -1.75 21.29 -0.68
N LYS A 9 -3.04 21.31 -0.36
CA LYS A 9 -3.64 20.36 0.59
C LYS A 9 -3.54 18.92 0.08
N GLY A 10 -3.83 18.70 -1.20
CA GLY A 10 -3.70 17.39 -1.82
C GLY A 10 -2.27 16.85 -1.77
N ILE A 11 -1.28 17.71 -2.05
CA ILE A 11 0.15 17.34 -1.96
C ILE A 11 0.51 16.98 -0.50
N VAL A 12 0.12 17.79 0.48
CA VAL A 12 0.38 17.50 1.90
C VAL A 12 -0.20 16.15 2.31
N TYR A 13 -1.46 15.87 1.95
CA TYR A 13 -2.06 14.58 2.23
C TYR A 13 -1.31 13.43 1.55
N GLY A 14 -0.88 13.61 0.30
CA GLY A 14 -0.11 12.60 -0.42
C GLY A 14 1.27 12.35 0.21
N VAL A 15 1.98 13.41 0.62
CA VAL A 15 3.26 13.30 1.34
C VAL A 15 3.07 12.57 2.68
N CYS A 16 2.05 12.94 3.47
CA CYS A 16 1.73 12.24 4.71
C CYS A 16 1.44 10.75 4.48
N ALA A 17 0.67 10.42 3.43
CA ALA A 17 0.41 9.03 3.07
C ALA A 17 1.69 8.28 2.73
N GLY A 18 2.57 8.87 1.89
CA GLY A 18 3.84 8.27 1.50
C GLY A 18 4.78 8.01 2.69
N LEU A 19 4.91 8.97 3.62
CA LEU A 19 5.69 8.79 4.84
C LEU A 19 5.14 7.65 5.73
N CYS A 20 3.81 7.61 5.91
CA CYS A 20 3.16 6.54 6.67
C CYS A 20 3.36 5.16 6.01
N TRP A 21 3.38 5.09 4.69
CA TRP A 21 3.52 3.85 3.95
C TRP A 21 4.98 3.35 3.87
N GLY A 22 5.94 4.25 3.89
CA GLY A 22 7.36 3.86 4.00
C GLY A 22 7.66 2.97 5.21
N VAL A 23 6.93 3.13 6.32
CA VAL A 23 7.07 2.30 7.52
C VAL A 23 6.70 0.83 7.27
N ILE A 24 5.86 0.55 6.27
CA ILE A 24 5.40 -0.82 5.98
C ILE A 24 6.56 -1.76 5.64
N PHE A 25 7.57 -1.24 4.94
CA PHE A 25 8.73 -2.02 4.53
C PHE A 25 9.59 -2.48 5.70
N LEU A 26 9.49 -1.83 6.87
CA LEU A 26 10.12 -2.29 8.12
C LEU A 26 9.37 -3.45 8.77
N GLY A 27 8.06 -3.58 8.55
CA GLY A 27 7.23 -4.58 9.21
C GLY A 27 7.78 -6.00 9.14
N PRO A 28 8.08 -6.56 7.95
CA PRO A 28 8.66 -7.89 7.80
C PRO A 28 10.03 -8.07 8.47
N GLN A 29 10.81 -7.00 8.59
CA GLN A 29 12.11 -7.02 9.27
C GLN A 29 11.96 -7.01 10.80
N LEU A 30 10.95 -6.32 11.29
CA LEU A 30 10.62 -6.26 12.72
C LEU A 30 9.94 -7.54 13.23
N THR A 31 9.45 -8.40 12.32
CA THR A 31 8.75 -9.65 12.65
C THR A 31 9.37 -10.85 11.89
N PRO A 32 10.65 -11.15 12.10
CA PRO A 32 11.39 -12.16 11.29
C PRO A 32 10.84 -13.58 11.42
N GLY A 33 10.04 -13.85 12.46
CA GLY A 33 9.37 -15.15 12.64
C GLY A 33 8.12 -15.33 11.79
N LEU A 34 7.60 -14.27 11.17
CA LEU A 34 6.39 -14.32 10.34
C LEU A 34 6.74 -14.23 8.84
N SER A 35 6.05 -15.03 8.03
CA SER A 35 6.09 -14.80 6.58
C SER A 35 5.40 -13.48 6.21
N GLY A 36 5.74 -12.91 5.04
CA GLY A 36 5.10 -11.68 4.55
C GLY A 36 3.58 -11.77 4.49
N VAL A 37 3.03 -12.94 4.14
CA VAL A 37 1.59 -13.20 4.14
C VAL A 37 1.02 -13.20 5.56
N GLN A 38 1.69 -13.87 6.51
CA GLN A 38 1.26 -13.90 7.91
C GLN A 38 1.25 -12.51 8.53
N PHE A 39 2.30 -11.73 8.32
CA PHE A 39 2.35 -10.34 8.76
C PHE A 39 1.22 -9.51 8.15
N ALA A 40 0.94 -9.64 6.84
CA ALA A 40 -0.15 -8.94 6.18
C ALA A 40 -1.51 -9.29 6.79
N VAL A 41 -1.79 -10.58 7.06
CA VAL A 41 -3.04 -11.03 7.68
C VAL A 41 -3.22 -10.43 9.07
N ILE A 42 -2.20 -10.52 9.95
CA ILE A 42 -2.28 -9.95 11.31
C ILE A 42 -2.50 -8.44 11.27
N ARG A 43 -1.73 -7.74 10.43
CA ARG A 43 -1.86 -6.29 10.23
C ARG A 43 -3.28 -5.90 9.77
N PHE A 44 -3.85 -6.64 8.83
CA PHE A 44 -5.16 -6.31 8.28
C PHE A 44 -6.32 -6.73 9.19
N LEU A 45 -6.14 -7.72 10.06
CA LEU A 45 -7.06 -7.95 11.17
C LEU A 45 -7.11 -6.72 12.11
N GLY A 46 -5.93 -6.17 12.46
CA GLY A 46 -5.85 -4.93 13.23
C GLY A 46 -6.50 -3.73 12.52
N TYR A 47 -6.22 -3.56 11.22
CA TYR A 47 -6.85 -2.51 10.40
C TYR A 47 -8.38 -2.64 10.38
N GLY A 48 -8.90 -3.86 10.19
CA GLY A 48 -10.32 -4.14 10.20
C GLY A 48 -10.98 -3.84 11.54
N ALA A 49 -10.36 -4.26 12.64
CA ALA A 49 -10.85 -4.01 13.99
C ALA A 49 -10.90 -2.52 14.32
N ILE A 50 -9.82 -1.77 14.04
CA ILE A 50 -9.76 -0.32 14.25
C ILE A 50 -10.81 0.37 13.36
N SER A 51 -10.92 0.00 12.10
CA SER A 51 -11.88 0.60 11.17
C SER A 51 -13.32 0.32 11.57
N ALA A 52 -13.63 -0.89 12.01
CA ALA A 52 -14.96 -1.26 12.52
C ALA A 52 -15.32 -0.44 13.77
N ALA A 53 -14.39 -0.30 14.72
CA ALA A 53 -14.59 0.50 15.92
C ALA A 53 -14.85 1.99 15.59
N LEU A 54 -14.05 2.58 14.71
CA LEU A 54 -14.21 3.98 14.29
C LEU A 54 -15.49 4.24 13.48
N LEU A 55 -15.96 3.23 12.73
CA LEU A 55 -17.16 3.34 11.90
C LEU A 55 -18.44 2.95 12.65
N MET A 56 -18.34 2.27 13.80
CA MET A 56 -19.46 1.65 14.52
C MET A 56 -20.65 2.59 14.72
N LEU A 57 -20.41 3.81 15.22
CA LEU A 57 -21.47 4.80 15.48
C LEU A 57 -22.14 5.34 14.20
N ARG A 58 -21.47 5.24 13.06
CA ARG A 58 -21.91 5.75 11.76
C ARG A 58 -22.27 4.64 10.77
N TRP A 59 -22.09 3.38 11.17
CA TRP A 59 -22.23 2.21 10.32
C TRP A 59 -23.52 2.21 9.50
N ARG A 60 -24.67 2.30 10.18
CA ARG A 60 -25.98 2.27 9.51
C ARG A 60 -26.14 3.38 8.48
N ARG A 61 -25.72 4.60 8.82
CA ARG A 61 -25.81 5.77 7.93
C ARG A 61 -24.92 5.60 6.69
N VAL A 62 -23.68 5.16 6.90
CA VAL A 62 -22.70 5.02 5.81
C VAL A 62 -23.09 3.85 4.90
N CYS A 63 -23.46 2.70 5.46
CA CYS A 63 -23.85 1.54 4.66
C CYS A 63 -25.15 1.77 3.88
N ALA A 64 -26.11 2.50 4.43
CA ALA A 64 -27.36 2.82 3.74
C ALA A 64 -27.18 3.70 2.48
N SER A 65 -26.05 4.39 2.36
CA SER A 65 -25.73 5.23 1.19
C SER A 65 -24.98 4.47 0.08
N LEU A 66 -24.63 3.20 0.29
CA LEU A 66 -23.85 2.39 -0.65
C LEU A 66 -24.73 1.52 -1.53
N THR A 67 -24.38 1.44 -2.79
CA THR A 67 -24.98 0.53 -3.76
C THR A 67 -24.25 -0.83 -3.77
N LEU A 68 -24.86 -1.84 -4.38
CA LEU A 68 -24.21 -3.15 -4.59
C LEU A 68 -22.90 -3.02 -5.41
N ALA A 69 -22.86 -2.05 -6.34
CA ALA A 69 -21.65 -1.76 -7.13
C ALA A 69 -20.53 -1.18 -6.27
N ASP A 70 -20.86 -0.40 -5.20
CA ASP A 70 -19.88 0.10 -4.24
C ASP A 70 -19.29 -1.04 -3.40
N TRP A 71 -20.13 -1.96 -2.92
CA TRP A 71 -19.68 -3.14 -2.17
C TRP A 71 -18.79 -4.06 -3.01
N LYS A 72 -19.13 -4.30 -4.28
CA LYS A 72 -18.27 -5.05 -5.21
C LYS A 72 -16.93 -4.34 -5.43
N SER A 73 -16.94 -3.02 -5.56
CA SER A 73 -15.71 -2.22 -5.69
C SER A 73 -14.86 -2.32 -4.43
N LEU A 74 -15.44 -2.16 -3.24
CA LEU A 74 -14.75 -2.32 -1.95
C LEU A 74 -14.12 -3.71 -1.82
N PHE A 75 -14.84 -4.76 -2.20
CA PHE A 75 -14.33 -6.13 -2.15
C PHE A 75 -13.05 -6.30 -3.00
N TRP A 76 -13.10 -5.91 -4.27
CA TRP A 76 -11.95 -6.08 -5.16
C TRP A 76 -10.80 -5.13 -4.84
N LEU A 77 -11.10 -3.87 -4.49
CA LEU A 77 -10.10 -2.89 -4.08
C LEU A 77 -9.37 -3.36 -2.81
N SER A 78 -10.10 -3.88 -1.83
CA SER A 78 -9.51 -4.41 -0.59
C SER A 78 -8.68 -5.65 -0.84
N LEU A 79 -9.19 -6.59 -1.64
CA LEU A 79 -8.49 -7.83 -1.94
C LEU A 79 -7.19 -7.58 -2.70
N ILE A 80 -7.27 -6.85 -3.82
CA ILE A 80 -6.12 -6.66 -4.73
C ILE A 80 -5.17 -5.59 -4.19
N GLY A 81 -5.70 -4.45 -3.73
CA GLY A 81 -4.90 -3.31 -3.30
C GLY A 81 -4.33 -3.42 -1.90
N ASN A 82 -4.94 -4.25 -1.04
CA ASN A 82 -4.44 -4.47 0.30
C ASN A 82 -3.87 -5.89 0.44
N LEU A 83 -4.73 -6.91 0.50
CA LEU A 83 -4.32 -8.23 0.92
C LEU A 83 -3.29 -8.87 -0.01
N ILE A 84 -3.57 -8.91 -1.32
CA ILE A 84 -2.64 -9.48 -2.32
C ILE A 84 -1.39 -8.60 -2.41
N TYR A 85 -1.55 -7.29 -2.57
CA TYR A 85 -0.44 -6.35 -2.68
C TYR A 85 0.56 -6.49 -1.53
N TYR A 86 0.10 -6.36 -0.28
CA TYR A 86 1.02 -6.38 0.85
C TYR A 86 1.56 -7.77 1.19
N SER A 87 0.85 -8.83 0.82
CA SER A 87 1.42 -10.19 0.85
C SER A 87 2.60 -10.31 -0.12
N LEU A 88 2.45 -9.77 -1.32
CA LEU A 88 3.51 -9.75 -2.33
C LEU A 88 4.69 -8.85 -1.92
N VAL A 89 4.42 -7.66 -1.37
CA VAL A 89 5.47 -6.77 -0.84
C VAL A 89 6.23 -7.45 0.29
N GLY A 90 5.53 -8.01 1.28
CA GLY A 90 6.16 -8.69 2.41
C GLY A 90 7.05 -9.85 1.98
N THR A 91 6.58 -10.68 1.04
CA THR A 91 7.35 -11.79 0.47
C THR A 91 8.55 -11.27 -0.33
N GLY A 92 8.37 -10.23 -1.14
CA GLY A 92 9.45 -9.58 -1.88
C GLY A 92 10.55 -9.06 -0.94
N VAL A 93 10.17 -8.33 0.11
CA VAL A 93 11.12 -7.80 1.11
C VAL A 93 11.91 -8.92 1.77
N GLN A 94 11.27 -10.04 2.10
CA GLN A 94 11.95 -11.18 2.73
C GLN A 94 12.91 -11.88 1.78
N LEU A 95 12.59 -11.98 0.48
CA LEU A 95 13.39 -12.72 -0.48
C LEU A 95 14.50 -11.89 -1.14
N VAL A 96 14.21 -10.61 -1.48
CA VAL A 96 15.17 -9.75 -2.22
C VAL A 96 15.49 -8.43 -1.50
N GLY A 97 15.01 -8.26 -0.27
CA GLY A 97 15.30 -7.11 0.58
C GLY A 97 14.43 -5.88 0.31
N ILE A 98 14.55 -4.90 1.22
CA ILE A 98 13.77 -3.65 1.18
C ILE A 98 14.11 -2.85 -0.08
N ALA A 99 15.41 -2.65 -0.36
CA ALA A 99 15.87 -1.80 -1.45
C ALA A 99 15.31 -2.27 -2.80
N THR A 100 15.52 -3.53 -3.18
CA THR A 100 15.05 -4.10 -4.45
C THR A 100 13.52 -4.03 -4.55
N THR A 101 12.80 -4.44 -3.49
CA THR A 101 11.33 -4.44 -3.49
C THR A 101 10.76 -3.03 -3.61
N SER A 102 11.27 -2.08 -2.80
CA SER A 102 10.77 -0.69 -2.82
C SER A 102 11.04 0.04 -4.13
N LEU A 103 12.12 -0.33 -4.82
CA LEU A 103 12.45 0.26 -6.11
C LEU A 103 11.57 -0.24 -7.24
N ILE A 104 11.29 -1.55 -7.28
CA ILE A 104 10.34 -2.10 -8.26
C ILE A 104 8.95 -1.49 -8.02
N VAL A 105 8.49 -1.46 -6.78
CA VAL A 105 7.23 -0.82 -6.38
C VAL A 105 7.26 0.69 -6.65
N GLY A 106 8.42 1.32 -6.55
CA GLY A 106 8.67 2.73 -6.91
C GLY A 106 8.37 3.10 -8.37
N LEU A 107 8.11 2.13 -9.25
CA LEU A 107 7.59 2.35 -10.60
C LEU A 107 6.06 2.58 -10.64
N ILE A 108 5.34 2.46 -9.53
CA ILE A 108 3.89 2.74 -9.45
C ILE A 108 3.54 4.12 -10.05
N PRO A 109 4.26 5.23 -9.75
CA PRO A 109 3.99 6.53 -10.34
C PRO A 109 3.98 6.51 -11.87
N VAL A 110 4.86 5.71 -12.49
CA VAL A 110 4.95 5.57 -13.95
C VAL A 110 3.68 4.93 -14.48
N LEU A 111 3.28 3.78 -13.92
CA LEU A 111 2.09 3.04 -14.38
C LEU A 111 0.79 3.82 -14.13
N VAL A 112 0.65 4.45 -12.96
CA VAL A 112 -0.51 5.28 -12.62
C VAL A 112 -0.62 6.50 -13.54
N THR A 113 0.50 7.16 -13.83
CA THR A 113 0.55 8.28 -14.77
C THR A 113 0.19 7.87 -16.18
N LEU A 114 0.70 6.73 -16.65
CA LEU A 114 0.37 6.20 -17.98
C LEU A 114 -1.11 5.81 -18.08
N ALA A 115 -1.69 5.23 -17.03
CA ALA A 115 -3.11 4.90 -16.99
C ALA A 115 -4.02 6.15 -16.98
N GLY A 116 -3.56 7.23 -16.33
CA GLY A 116 -4.28 8.51 -16.26
C GLY A 116 -4.13 9.40 -17.49
N ARG A 117 -3.35 9.01 -18.50
CA ARG A 117 -3.04 9.86 -19.69
C ARG A 117 -4.25 10.28 -20.52
N HIS A 118 -5.34 9.54 -20.43
CA HIS A 118 -6.59 9.78 -21.16
C HIS A 118 -7.67 10.45 -20.32
N ASP A 119 -7.40 10.73 -19.04
CA ASP A 119 -8.38 11.38 -18.15
C ASP A 119 -8.47 12.88 -18.48
N ALA A 120 -9.63 13.49 -18.24
CA ALA A 120 -9.95 14.88 -18.63
C ALA A 120 -8.96 15.95 -18.10
N ASN A 121 -8.30 15.67 -16.98
CA ASN A 121 -7.30 16.55 -16.36
C ASN A 121 -5.87 15.97 -16.44
N ALA A 122 -5.58 15.18 -17.47
CA ALA A 122 -4.29 14.53 -17.62
C ALA A 122 -3.16 15.54 -17.83
N VAL A 123 -2.07 15.37 -17.09
CA VAL A 123 -0.83 16.08 -17.33
C VAL A 123 -0.16 15.49 -18.57
N SER A 124 0.31 16.35 -19.49
CA SER A 124 0.99 15.91 -20.71
C SER A 124 2.19 15.02 -20.40
N LEU A 125 2.28 13.85 -21.03
CA LEU A 125 3.38 12.89 -20.89
C LEU A 125 4.76 13.57 -21.15
N ARG A 126 4.83 14.56 -22.04
CA ARG A 126 6.07 15.31 -22.28
C ARG A 126 6.60 16.01 -21.04
N LYS A 127 5.70 16.55 -20.19
CA LYS A 127 6.07 17.21 -18.93
C LYS A 127 6.51 16.21 -17.86
N LEU A 128 5.99 15.00 -17.91
CA LEU A 128 6.28 13.93 -16.95
C LEU A 128 7.47 13.07 -17.38
N PHE A 129 7.84 13.11 -18.65
CA PHE A 129 8.90 12.25 -19.22
C PHE A 129 10.24 12.33 -18.47
N PRO A 130 10.78 13.50 -18.08
CA PRO A 130 12.02 13.54 -17.31
C PRO A 130 11.92 12.84 -15.96
N SER A 131 10.81 13.06 -15.24
CA SER A 131 10.52 12.39 -13.94
C SER A 131 10.40 10.87 -14.10
N LEU A 132 9.72 10.42 -15.15
CA LEU A 132 9.59 8.99 -15.46
C LEU A 132 10.94 8.34 -15.80
N CYS A 133 11.78 9.03 -16.61
CA CYS A 133 13.12 8.55 -16.92
C CYS A 133 14.01 8.46 -15.67
N CYS A 134 13.94 9.45 -14.78
CA CYS A 134 14.67 9.42 -13.51
C CYS A 134 14.19 8.24 -12.61
N ALA A 135 12.88 8.02 -12.53
CA ALA A 135 12.32 6.92 -11.75
C ALA A 135 12.77 5.55 -12.31
N VAL A 136 12.60 5.34 -13.61
CA VAL A 136 13.03 4.09 -14.28
C VAL A 136 14.54 3.91 -14.19
N GLY A 137 15.32 4.97 -14.45
CA GLY A 137 16.78 4.96 -14.36
C GLY A 137 17.28 4.62 -12.95
N GLY A 138 16.66 5.19 -11.91
CA GLY A 138 16.95 4.87 -10.52
C GLY A 138 16.68 3.40 -10.20
N VAL A 139 15.51 2.89 -10.59
CA VAL A 139 15.17 1.47 -10.41
C VAL A 139 16.16 0.55 -11.12
N VAL A 140 16.50 0.85 -12.39
CA VAL A 140 17.46 0.04 -13.16
C VAL A 140 18.84 0.03 -12.51
N LEU A 141 19.36 1.21 -12.10
CA LEU A 141 20.68 1.31 -11.47
C LEU A 141 20.77 0.51 -10.17
N ILE A 142 19.75 0.58 -9.32
CA ILE A 142 19.77 -0.07 -8.01
C ILE A 142 19.46 -1.56 -8.15
N SER A 143 18.52 -1.96 -9.03
CA SER A 143 18.32 -3.38 -9.34
C SER A 143 19.56 -4.02 -9.94
N TRP A 144 20.29 -3.31 -10.80
CA TRP A 144 21.58 -3.75 -11.35
C TRP A 144 22.63 -3.95 -10.27
N HIS A 145 22.77 -2.97 -9.37
CA HIS A 145 23.69 -3.06 -8.24
C HIS A 145 23.34 -4.20 -7.29
N ALA A 146 22.05 -4.40 -6.99
CA ALA A 146 21.58 -5.51 -6.16
C ALA A 146 21.86 -6.86 -6.79
N LEU A 147 21.64 -7.02 -8.11
CA LEU A 147 21.90 -8.27 -8.84
C LEU A 147 23.39 -8.62 -8.90
N ILE A 148 24.29 -7.63 -9.04
CA ILE A 148 25.73 -7.89 -9.13
C ILE A 148 26.33 -8.19 -7.75
N ASN A 149 25.87 -7.54 -6.70
CA ASN A 149 26.43 -7.64 -5.36
C ASN A 149 25.68 -8.64 -4.47
N ASP A 150 24.60 -9.24 -4.96
CA ASP A 150 23.84 -10.21 -4.18
C ASP A 150 24.62 -11.52 -4.06
N GLN A 151 25.21 -11.73 -2.89
CA GLN A 151 25.92 -12.95 -2.53
C GLN A 151 24.98 -14.09 -2.09
N ARG A 152 23.65 -13.91 -2.28
CA ARG A 152 22.67 -14.94 -1.93
C ARG A 152 22.72 -16.08 -2.95
N PRO A 153 23.00 -17.32 -2.50
CA PRO A 153 23.21 -18.44 -3.40
C PRO A 153 21.93 -18.98 -4.06
N ASP A 154 20.74 -18.53 -3.63
CA ASP A 154 19.46 -19.06 -4.12
C ASP A 154 18.84 -18.18 -5.22
N THR A 155 19.21 -18.52 -6.47
CA THR A 155 18.66 -17.86 -7.66
C THR A 155 17.13 -18.02 -7.76
N ALA A 156 16.57 -19.14 -7.30
CA ALA A 156 15.12 -19.37 -7.37
C ALA A 156 14.37 -18.42 -6.41
N ALA A 157 14.87 -18.25 -5.19
CA ALA A 157 14.29 -17.29 -4.23
C ALA A 157 14.36 -15.84 -4.76
N ASN A 158 15.46 -15.46 -5.39
CA ASN A 158 15.62 -14.15 -6.00
C ASN A 158 14.60 -13.90 -7.13
N ILE A 159 14.40 -14.88 -8.01
CA ILE A 159 13.38 -14.80 -9.08
C ILE A 159 11.97 -14.65 -8.47
N VAL A 160 11.63 -15.48 -7.49
CA VAL A 160 10.32 -15.40 -6.83
C VAL A 160 10.14 -14.05 -6.15
N GLY A 161 11.16 -13.51 -5.48
CA GLY A 161 11.12 -12.19 -4.85
C GLY A 161 10.88 -11.06 -5.85
N ILE A 162 11.56 -11.07 -7.01
CA ILE A 162 11.35 -10.10 -8.09
C ILE A 162 9.95 -10.23 -8.69
N LEU A 163 9.46 -11.47 -8.89
CA LEU A 163 8.09 -11.70 -9.38
C LEU A 163 7.05 -11.19 -8.39
N CYS A 164 7.25 -11.39 -7.08
CA CYS A 164 6.40 -10.83 -6.04
C CYS A 164 6.40 -9.29 -6.08
N ALA A 165 7.56 -8.65 -6.12
CA ALA A 165 7.67 -7.19 -6.22
C ALA A 165 6.99 -6.64 -7.50
N SER A 166 7.16 -7.33 -8.65
CA SER A 166 6.50 -6.97 -9.90
C SER A 166 4.98 -7.15 -9.84
N GLY A 167 4.51 -8.24 -9.24
CA GLY A 167 3.10 -8.46 -8.95
C GLY A 167 2.51 -7.39 -8.04
N ALA A 168 3.25 -6.97 -7.02
CA ALA A 168 2.88 -5.86 -6.16
C ALA A 168 2.74 -4.54 -6.95
N LEU A 169 3.71 -4.21 -7.79
CA LEU A 169 3.66 -3.05 -8.68
C LEU A 169 2.36 -3.03 -9.51
N LEU A 170 1.99 -4.15 -10.13
CA LEU A 170 0.81 -4.25 -10.98
C LEU A 170 -0.50 -4.16 -10.20
N THR A 171 -0.61 -4.89 -9.08
CA THR A 171 -1.82 -4.92 -8.25
C THR A 171 -2.11 -3.57 -7.62
N TRP A 172 -1.09 -2.88 -7.11
CA TRP A 172 -1.29 -1.56 -6.52
C TRP A 172 -1.54 -0.47 -7.56
N SER A 173 -0.89 -0.53 -8.71
CA SER A 173 -1.18 0.40 -9.81
C SER A 173 -2.63 0.28 -10.27
N TRP A 174 -3.15 -0.94 -10.40
CA TRP A 174 -4.57 -1.17 -10.69
C TRP A 174 -5.47 -0.62 -9.57
N PHE A 175 -5.11 -0.87 -8.31
CA PHE A 175 -5.85 -0.34 -7.16
C PHE A 175 -5.89 1.19 -7.18
N ALA A 176 -4.75 1.87 -7.34
CA ALA A 176 -4.68 3.32 -7.31
C ALA A 176 -5.60 3.96 -8.36
N VAL A 177 -5.55 3.46 -9.60
CA VAL A 177 -6.40 3.95 -10.70
C VAL A 177 -7.87 3.67 -10.43
N SER A 178 -8.20 2.42 -10.05
CA SER A 178 -9.59 2.01 -9.84
C SER A 178 -10.22 2.70 -8.63
N ASN A 179 -9.47 2.85 -7.53
CA ASN A 179 -9.91 3.57 -6.34
C ASN A 179 -10.13 5.07 -6.61
N ALA A 180 -9.19 5.73 -7.29
CA ALA A 180 -9.34 7.15 -7.64
C ALA A 180 -10.57 7.39 -8.50
N ARG A 181 -10.80 6.57 -9.54
CA ARG A 181 -11.99 6.65 -10.40
C ARG A 181 -13.28 6.39 -9.62
N ARG A 182 -13.25 5.42 -8.69
CA ARG A 182 -14.42 5.12 -7.86
C ARG A 182 -14.74 6.24 -6.87
N LEU A 183 -13.73 6.84 -6.23
CA LEU A 183 -13.89 7.96 -5.29
C LEU A 183 -14.55 9.19 -5.92
N VAL A 184 -14.37 9.44 -7.22
CA VAL A 184 -15.05 10.50 -7.95
C VAL A 184 -16.54 10.19 -8.11
N GLN A 185 -16.93 8.92 -8.26
CA GLN A 185 -18.31 8.48 -8.46
C GLN A 185 -19.10 8.41 -7.14
N VAL A 186 -18.42 8.01 -6.06
CA VAL A 186 -19.04 7.83 -4.72
C VAL A 186 -19.00 9.16 -3.97
N THR A 187 -20.02 10.01 -4.21
CA THR A 187 -20.13 11.36 -3.58
C THR A 187 -20.81 11.35 -2.22
N ASN A 188 -21.61 10.31 -1.93
CA ASN A 188 -22.41 10.20 -0.72
C ASN A 188 -21.64 9.74 0.51
N VAL A 189 -20.38 9.30 0.34
CA VAL A 189 -19.51 8.83 1.40
C VAL A 189 -18.23 9.67 1.42
N SER A 190 -17.78 10.06 2.63
CA SER A 190 -16.52 10.80 2.76
C SER A 190 -15.33 9.93 2.37
N ALA A 191 -14.19 10.55 1.97
CA ALA A 191 -12.95 9.82 1.69
C ALA A 191 -12.46 9.02 2.92
N HIS A 192 -12.70 9.57 4.12
CA HIS A 192 -12.38 8.90 5.37
C HIS A 192 -13.26 7.67 5.61
N ASP A 193 -14.58 7.80 5.47
CA ASP A 193 -15.50 6.66 5.64
C ASP A 193 -15.26 5.57 4.59
N TRP A 194 -14.90 5.95 3.36
CA TRP A 194 -14.49 5.01 2.33
C TRP A 194 -13.23 4.23 2.72
N ALA A 195 -12.22 4.90 3.31
CA ALA A 195 -11.02 4.23 3.83
C ALA A 195 -11.36 3.26 4.97
N LEU A 196 -12.28 3.65 5.89
CA LEU A 196 -12.72 2.77 6.97
C LEU A 196 -13.51 1.56 6.46
N LEU A 197 -14.41 1.75 5.48
CA LEU A 197 -15.12 0.64 4.82
C LEU A 197 -14.16 -0.33 4.15
N MET A 198 -13.13 0.20 3.49
CA MET A 198 -12.06 -0.62 2.91
C MET A 198 -11.32 -1.41 3.99
N GLY A 199 -11.05 -0.79 5.15
CA GLY A 199 -10.46 -1.45 6.30
C GLY A 199 -11.33 -2.60 6.84
N VAL A 200 -12.62 -2.37 7.01
CA VAL A 200 -13.57 -3.42 7.45
C VAL A 200 -13.60 -4.57 6.45
N MET A 201 -13.67 -4.26 5.14
CA MET A 201 -13.68 -5.29 4.10
C MET A 201 -12.37 -6.09 4.08
N THR A 202 -11.21 -5.42 4.16
CA THR A 202 -9.89 -6.07 4.23
C THR A 202 -9.77 -6.94 5.48
N GLY A 203 -10.25 -6.45 6.63
CA GLY A 203 -10.28 -7.21 7.88
C GLY A 203 -11.14 -8.47 7.79
N ALA A 204 -12.32 -8.38 7.17
CA ALA A 204 -13.19 -9.55 6.94
C ALA A 204 -12.51 -10.58 6.03
N GLN A 205 -11.86 -10.14 4.95
CA GLN A 205 -11.09 -11.04 4.06
C GLN A 205 -9.91 -11.68 4.81
N SER A 206 -9.20 -10.92 5.65
CA SER A 206 -8.09 -11.43 6.47
C SER A 206 -8.58 -12.42 7.53
N LEU A 207 -9.75 -12.21 8.08
CA LEU A 207 -10.35 -13.15 9.05
C LEU A 207 -10.61 -14.51 8.41
N LEU A 208 -11.09 -14.53 7.16
CA LEU A 208 -11.28 -15.79 6.41
C LEU A 208 -9.95 -16.52 6.16
N LEU A 209 -8.85 -15.77 6.01
CA LEU A 209 -7.53 -16.33 5.78
C LEU A 209 -6.74 -16.61 7.06
N ALA A 210 -7.20 -16.12 8.22
CA ALA A 210 -6.46 -16.25 9.47
C ALA A 210 -6.20 -17.71 9.84
N ALA A 211 -7.21 -18.58 9.77
CA ALA A 211 -7.06 -19.98 10.11
C ALA A 211 -6.06 -20.73 9.19
N PRO A 212 -6.16 -20.69 7.85
CA PRO A 212 -5.21 -21.38 6.99
C PRO A 212 -3.81 -20.78 7.00
N VAL A 213 -3.65 -19.45 7.24
CA VAL A 213 -2.36 -18.78 7.20
C VAL A 213 -1.63 -18.80 8.53
N LEU A 214 -2.36 -18.65 9.66
CA LEU A 214 -1.76 -18.57 11.00
C LEU A 214 -1.86 -19.89 11.77
N GLY A 215 -2.68 -20.84 11.33
CA GLY A 215 -2.94 -22.10 12.04
C GLY A 215 -1.66 -22.92 12.28
N SER A 216 -0.73 -22.92 11.34
CA SER A 216 0.56 -23.60 11.46
C SER A 216 1.51 -22.96 12.50
N GLN A 217 1.23 -21.72 12.93
CA GLN A 217 2.04 -20.99 13.90
C GLN A 217 1.49 -21.11 15.33
N VAL A 218 0.31 -21.68 15.51
CA VAL A 218 -0.27 -21.91 16.83
C VAL A 218 0.58 -22.94 17.58
N GLY A 219 1.10 -22.53 18.75
CA GLY A 219 2.01 -23.35 19.54
C GLY A 219 3.50 -23.22 19.18
N THR A 220 3.86 -22.52 18.09
CA THR A 220 5.26 -22.30 17.70
C THR A 220 5.87 -21.15 18.51
N TYR A 221 5.10 -20.10 18.77
CA TYR A 221 5.57 -18.89 19.47
C TYR A 221 4.95 -18.76 20.85
N GLY A 222 5.73 -18.21 21.81
CA GLY A 222 5.27 -17.86 23.14
C GLY A 222 4.39 -16.59 23.13
N ILE A 223 3.79 -16.31 24.31
CA ILE A 223 2.90 -15.15 24.47
C ILE A 223 3.64 -13.83 24.20
N SER A 224 4.89 -13.70 24.63
CA SER A 224 5.71 -12.50 24.43
C SER A 224 5.97 -12.23 22.94
N GLU A 225 6.21 -13.27 22.14
CA GLU A 225 6.45 -13.15 20.70
C GLU A 225 5.17 -12.74 19.98
N TRP A 226 4.03 -13.37 20.33
CA TRP A 226 2.73 -12.97 19.80
C TRP A 226 2.37 -11.53 20.15
N LEU A 227 2.64 -11.08 21.37
CA LEU A 227 2.44 -9.68 21.77
C LEU A 227 3.32 -8.74 20.94
N HIS A 228 4.59 -9.10 20.70
CA HIS A 228 5.48 -8.33 19.83
C HIS A 228 4.89 -8.22 18.40
N PHE A 229 4.49 -9.33 17.79
CA PHE A 229 3.89 -9.35 16.45
C PHE A 229 2.62 -8.49 16.37
N LEU A 230 1.75 -8.58 17.37
CA LEU A 230 0.53 -7.79 17.44
C LEU A 230 0.80 -6.29 17.61
N VAL A 231 1.78 -5.91 18.44
CA VAL A 231 2.16 -4.50 18.63
C VAL A 231 2.76 -3.92 17.35
N VAL A 232 3.68 -4.63 16.71
CA VAL A 232 4.28 -4.17 15.45
C VAL A 232 3.23 -4.09 14.35
N ALA A 233 2.49 -5.17 14.11
CA ALA A 233 1.46 -5.21 13.06
C ALA A 233 0.32 -4.21 13.34
N GLY A 234 -0.09 -4.04 14.59
CA GLY A 234 -1.10 -3.06 15.01
C GLY A 234 -0.63 -1.62 14.82
N GLY A 235 0.62 -1.33 15.18
CA GLY A 235 1.25 -0.02 14.94
C GLY A 235 1.31 0.32 13.45
N VAL A 236 1.75 -0.64 12.62
CA VAL A 236 1.74 -0.48 11.16
C VAL A 236 0.31 -0.37 10.63
N ALA A 237 -0.67 -1.12 11.14
CA ALA A 237 -2.07 -1.00 10.76
C ALA A 237 -2.63 0.40 11.05
N LEU A 238 -2.38 0.93 12.24
CA LEU A 238 -2.84 2.26 12.62
C LEU A 238 -2.18 3.34 11.75
N LEU A 239 -0.85 3.34 11.68
CA LEU A 239 -0.12 4.42 11.01
C LEU A 239 -0.30 4.37 9.49
N SER A 240 -0.08 3.21 8.87
CA SER A 240 -0.08 3.14 7.41
C SER A 240 -1.44 2.82 6.82
N SER A 241 -2.25 1.95 7.43
CA SER A 241 -3.54 1.59 6.84
C SER A 241 -4.65 2.57 7.20
N VAL A 242 -4.76 2.99 8.48
CA VAL A 242 -5.81 3.94 8.89
C VAL A 242 -5.42 5.37 8.51
N VAL A 243 -4.30 5.88 9.01
CA VAL A 243 -3.87 7.26 8.79
C VAL A 243 -3.41 7.46 7.34
N GLY A 244 -2.49 6.62 6.85
CA GLY A 244 -1.97 6.70 5.50
C GLY A 244 -3.06 6.48 4.45
N GLY A 245 -3.95 5.51 4.64
CA GLY A 245 -5.09 5.27 3.74
C GLY A 245 -6.10 6.40 3.70
N ALA A 246 -6.41 7.02 4.85
CA ALA A 246 -7.27 8.22 4.91
C ALA A 246 -6.62 9.41 4.19
N CYS A 247 -5.34 9.65 4.42
CA CYS A 247 -4.57 10.69 3.72
C CYS A 247 -4.54 10.45 2.21
N TRP A 248 -4.28 9.21 1.77
CA TRP A 248 -4.29 8.85 0.36
C TRP A 248 -5.63 9.09 -0.33
N ASN A 249 -6.74 8.68 0.30
CA ASN A 249 -8.06 8.90 -0.26
C ASN A 249 -8.41 10.39 -0.36
N GLN A 250 -7.95 11.23 0.59
CA GLN A 250 -8.08 12.68 0.49
C GLN A 250 -7.21 13.23 -0.65
N ALA A 251 -5.96 12.80 -0.77
CA ALA A 251 -5.09 13.20 -1.88
C ALA A 251 -5.71 12.83 -3.22
N SER A 252 -6.22 11.59 -3.36
CA SER A 252 -6.85 11.07 -4.59
C SER A 252 -8.11 11.84 -5.00
N ARG A 253 -8.81 12.49 -4.06
CA ARG A 253 -9.95 13.38 -4.36
C ARG A 253 -9.52 14.78 -4.79
N LEU A 254 -8.36 15.26 -4.32
CA LEU A 254 -7.90 16.64 -4.51
C LEU A 254 -6.92 16.78 -5.68
N LEU A 255 -6.23 15.70 -6.03
CA LEU A 255 -5.21 15.68 -7.07
C LEU A 255 -5.73 14.95 -8.32
N SER A 256 -5.19 15.32 -9.48
CA SER A 256 -5.31 14.48 -10.67
C SER A 256 -4.57 13.14 -10.46
N LEU A 257 -5.00 12.10 -11.17
CA LEU A 257 -4.39 10.77 -11.06
C LEU A 257 -2.86 10.82 -11.31
N ALA A 258 -2.42 11.63 -12.28
CA ALA A 258 -1.01 11.81 -12.57
C ALA A 258 -0.23 12.45 -11.42
N LEU A 259 -0.78 13.48 -10.78
CA LEU A 259 -0.14 14.14 -9.62
C LEU A 259 -0.15 13.23 -8.39
N SER A 260 -1.24 12.50 -8.15
CA SER A 260 -1.30 11.48 -7.10
C SER A 260 -0.18 10.45 -7.30
N GLY A 261 0.03 9.97 -8.54
CA GLY A 261 1.13 9.08 -8.87
C GLY A 261 2.51 9.68 -8.54
N GLN A 262 2.75 10.95 -8.87
CA GLN A 262 4.05 11.58 -8.58
C GLN A 262 4.35 11.70 -7.08
N VAL A 263 3.35 11.98 -6.26
CA VAL A 263 3.53 12.12 -4.80
C VAL A 263 3.87 10.77 -4.14
N LEU A 264 3.53 9.64 -4.76
CA LEU A 264 3.89 8.30 -4.26
C LEU A 264 5.41 8.05 -4.22
N VAL A 265 6.22 8.81 -4.96
CA VAL A 265 7.69 8.74 -4.85
C VAL A 265 8.15 8.93 -3.39
N ILE A 266 7.42 9.69 -2.59
CA ILE A 266 7.72 9.89 -1.17
C ILE A 266 7.70 8.57 -0.38
N GLU A 267 6.81 7.62 -0.72
CA GLU A 267 6.79 6.29 -0.09
C GLU A 267 8.12 5.55 -0.31
N THR A 268 8.61 5.53 -1.54
CA THR A 268 9.89 4.88 -1.88
C THR A 268 11.06 5.55 -1.16
N LEU A 269 11.11 6.88 -1.15
CA LEU A 269 12.16 7.62 -0.44
C LEU A 269 12.10 7.36 1.07
N ALA A 270 10.92 7.35 1.67
CA ALA A 270 10.73 7.03 3.08
C ALA A 270 11.14 5.59 3.40
N ALA A 271 10.76 4.62 2.56
CA ALA A 271 11.16 3.21 2.72
C ALA A 271 12.68 3.05 2.69
N LEU A 272 13.37 3.71 1.75
CA LEU A 272 14.82 3.67 1.65
C LEU A 272 15.49 4.32 2.88
N VAL A 273 15.03 5.49 3.31
CA VAL A 273 15.57 6.16 4.51
C VAL A 273 15.38 5.29 5.75
N PHE A 274 14.19 4.72 5.94
CA PHE A 274 13.91 3.84 7.08
C PHE A 274 14.73 2.54 6.99
N GLY A 275 14.88 1.96 5.80
CA GLY A 275 15.74 0.80 5.59
C GLY A 275 17.18 1.07 5.96
N PHE A 276 17.78 2.16 5.45
CA PHE A 276 19.16 2.55 5.80
C PHE A 276 19.36 2.85 7.28
N LEU A 277 18.36 3.44 7.94
CA LEU A 277 18.44 3.69 9.40
C LEU A 277 18.33 2.38 10.20
N TRP A 278 17.62 1.40 9.69
CA TRP A 278 17.45 0.09 10.33
C TRP A 278 18.68 -0.82 10.16
N GLU A 279 19.31 -0.79 9.00
CA GLU A 279 20.47 -1.63 8.66
C GLU A 279 21.81 -1.13 9.26
N ARG A 280 21.82 0.03 9.93
CA ARG A 280 22.98 0.55 10.69
C ARG A 280 23.09 -0.07 12.07
#